data_9ce5149a3f82ff1e7a1e73ffd6edaa23
#
_entry.id   9ce5149a3f82ff1e7a1e73ffd6edaa23
#
_cell.length_a   1.000
_cell.length_b   1.000
_cell.length_c   1.000
_cell.angle_alpha   90.00
_cell.angle_beta   90.00
_cell.angle_gamma   90.00
#
_symmetry.space_group_name_H-M   'P 1'
#
loop_
_entity.id
_entity.type
_entity.pdbx_description
1 polymer ?
#
loop_
_entity_poly.entity_id
_entity_poly.type
_entity_poly.pdbx_seq_one_letter_code
_entity_poly.pdbx_strand_id
1 'polypeptide(L)'
;MIKLSLPRRDFLSLTGGAVAAAATGLRALAEVAQVNFGFQNTSWGTIGMIAESEDLFKKAGGNVAVHTFDSGKTTRDAMISGRIDIGVIGSTPFVIGAAKGELEAIGLALYGAKTLAVVVGAKSGINTVKGLKGKKVGSQPGSATDAVFLNKILPKAGLTKDDIQLVNVRFQNHVSALASGSIDAFAGVEPFPSVAEIEKLGKVLTDYSDYDLQPIILAANMSAVEKNKDGVVAFMRGWLAGVKIYQEKRDQATAIVLKHFKDQGFSVTDEVIKLMLSKIDVNPDFGPQLKAYLTDEAKTLLDQKKIAAMPDWDARLNSSVLAAARAKV
;
A
#
# COMPACT_ATOMS: atom_id res chain seq x y z
N MET A 1 -74.82 -36.87 8.82
CA MET A 1 -74.71 -36.30 10.17
C MET A 1 -74.38 -37.42 11.14
N ILE A 2 -73.13 -37.58 11.47
CA ILE A 2 -72.71 -38.41 12.64
C ILE A 2 -71.57 -37.62 13.34
N LYS A 3 -71.89 -37.12 14.52
CA LYS A 3 -70.96 -36.54 15.47
C LYS A 3 -70.21 -37.66 16.19
N LEU A 4 -68.90 -37.65 16.14
CA LEU A 4 -68.07 -38.43 17.05
C LEU A 4 -67.33 -37.49 17.96
N SER A 5 -67.67 -37.57 19.26
CA SER A 5 -67.04 -36.91 20.38
C SER A 5 -65.86 -37.73 20.85
N LEU A 6 -64.72 -37.13 21.06
CA LEU A 6 -63.55 -37.69 21.71
C LEU A 6 -63.62 -37.43 23.23
N PRO A 7 -63.38 -38.40 24.09
CA PRO A 7 -63.22 -38.16 25.53
C PRO A 7 -61.77 -37.73 25.83
N ARG A 8 -61.65 -36.71 26.66
CA ARG A 8 -60.44 -36.34 27.40
C ARG A 8 -60.21 -37.28 28.56
N ARG A 9 -58.96 -37.55 28.84
CA ARG A 9 -58.29 -38.14 30.04
C ARG A 9 -57.75 -39.53 29.77
N ASP A 10 -56.40 -39.49 29.67
CA ASP A 10 -55.53 -40.18 30.61
C ASP A 10 -54.13 -39.60 30.55
N PHE A 11 -53.81 -38.90 31.59
CA PHE A 11 -52.50 -38.39 31.95
C PHE A 11 -51.86 -39.36 32.89
N LEU A 12 -50.60 -39.60 32.72
CA LEU A 12 -49.62 -40.03 33.72
C LEU A 12 -48.89 -41.34 33.45
N SER A 13 -47.59 -41.07 33.51
CA SER A 13 -46.46 -41.93 33.84
C SER A 13 -45.84 -42.75 32.75
N LEU A 14 -44.68 -42.18 32.31
CA LEU A 14 -43.45 -42.99 32.17
C LEU A 14 -42.24 -42.15 32.42
N THR A 15 -41.64 -42.45 33.48
CA THR A 15 -40.32 -42.16 34.02
C THR A 15 -39.18 -42.01 33.02
N GLY A 16 -38.38 -40.99 33.25
CA GLY A 16 -36.93 -41.08 33.44
C GLY A 16 -36.09 -41.58 32.27
N GLY A 17 -35.59 -40.68 31.50
CA GLY A 17 -34.43 -40.86 30.66
C GLY A 17 -33.78 -39.50 30.46
N ALA A 18 -32.94 -39.10 31.41
CA ALA A 18 -32.08 -37.94 31.24
C ALA A 18 -31.03 -38.26 30.16
N VAL A 19 -31.33 -37.94 28.91
CA VAL A 19 -30.32 -37.82 27.89
C VAL A 19 -29.62 -36.48 28.15
N ALA A 20 -28.49 -36.55 28.87
CA ALA A 20 -27.52 -35.47 28.89
C ALA A 20 -27.01 -35.30 27.45
N ALA A 21 -27.65 -34.46 26.68
CA ALA A 21 -27.09 -33.91 25.47
C ALA A 21 -25.85 -33.12 25.92
N ALA A 22 -24.69 -33.76 25.80
CA ALA A 22 -23.41 -33.07 25.81
C ALA A 22 -23.50 -32.00 24.71
N ALA A 23 -23.83 -30.80 25.11
CA ALA A 23 -23.64 -29.61 24.31
C ALA A 23 -22.12 -29.45 24.12
N THR A 24 -21.54 -30.24 23.22
CA THR A 24 -20.27 -29.90 22.61
C THR A 24 -20.52 -28.57 21.93
N GLY A 25 -20.16 -27.52 22.65
CA GLY A 25 -20.16 -26.19 22.14
C GLY A 25 -19.22 -26.13 20.92
N LEU A 26 -19.76 -26.40 19.76
CA LEU A 26 -19.27 -25.82 18.56
C LEU A 26 -19.41 -24.32 18.80
N ARG A 27 -18.36 -23.68 19.36
CA ARG A 27 -18.12 -22.25 19.14
C ARG A 27 -18.09 -22.11 17.63
N ALA A 28 -19.20 -21.68 17.03
CA ALA A 28 -19.15 -21.08 15.72
C ALA A 28 -18.02 -20.06 15.83
N LEU A 29 -16.89 -20.32 15.16
CA LEU A 29 -15.82 -19.34 15.04
C LEU A 29 -16.53 -18.13 14.44
N ALA A 30 -16.71 -17.09 15.23
CA ALA A 30 -17.31 -15.86 14.75
C ALA A 30 -16.51 -15.48 13.50
N GLU A 31 -17.19 -15.41 12.38
CA GLU A 31 -16.56 -15.07 11.11
C GLU A 31 -15.83 -13.74 11.30
N VAL A 32 -14.52 -13.74 11.08
CA VAL A 32 -13.71 -12.53 11.25
C VAL A 32 -14.24 -11.47 10.28
N ALA A 33 -14.62 -10.32 10.81
CA ALA A 33 -15.15 -9.24 10.00
C ALA A 33 -14.19 -8.88 8.86
N GLN A 34 -14.76 -8.56 7.69
CA GLN A 34 -13.98 -8.27 6.51
C GLN A 34 -13.06 -7.05 6.72
N VAL A 35 -11.84 -7.15 6.23
CA VAL A 35 -10.87 -6.06 6.09
C VAL A 35 -10.76 -5.69 4.63
N ASN A 36 -11.02 -4.42 4.29
CA ASN A 36 -10.84 -3.89 2.95
C ASN A 36 -9.42 -3.34 2.84
N PHE A 37 -8.59 -3.98 2.01
CA PHE A 37 -7.19 -3.64 1.81
C PHE A 37 -6.95 -2.97 0.47
N GLY A 38 -6.20 -1.85 0.45
CA GLY A 38 -5.91 -1.08 -0.74
C GLY A 38 -4.42 -0.90 -1.02
N PHE A 39 -4.00 -1.08 -2.28
CA PHE A 39 -2.64 -0.76 -2.74
C PHE A 39 -2.63 -0.25 -4.18
N GLN A 40 -1.49 0.23 -4.66
CA GLN A 40 -1.30 0.69 -6.03
C GLN A 40 -0.63 -0.40 -6.88
N ASN A 41 -0.98 -0.47 -8.18
CA ASN A 41 -0.32 -1.33 -9.16
C ASN A 41 1.09 -0.78 -9.50
N THR A 42 1.96 -0.77 -8.49
CA THR A 42 3.37 -0.33 -8.53
C THR A 42 4.20 -1.26 -7.66
N SER A 43 5.52 -1.04 -7.61
CA SER A 43 6.43 -1.76 -6.71
C SER A 43 5.97 -1.77 -5.25
N TRP A 44 5.24 -0.76 -4.81
CA TRP A 44 4.79 -0.65 -3.43
C TRP A 44 3.69 -1.65 -3.06
N GLY A 45 2.94 -2.16 -4.05
CA GLY A 45 1.93 -3.20 -3.87
C GLY A 45 2.49 -4.62 -3.83
N THR A 46 3.79 -4.83 -4.06
CA THR A 46 4.42 -6.15 -4.25
C THR A 46 4.02 -7.18 -3.20
N ILE A 47 4.11 -6.84 -1.92
CA ILE A 47 3.77 -7.79 -0.84
C ILE A 47 2.26 -8.09 -0.81
N GLY A 48 1.41 -7.08 -1.09
CA GLY A 48 -0.03 -7.26 -1.24
C GLY A 48 -0.39 -8.22 -2.37
N MET A 49 0.25 -8.07 -3.54
CA MET A 49 0.08 -8.96 -4.70
C MET A 49 0.44 -10.40 -4.37
N ILE A 50 1.56 -10.60 -3.65
CA ILE A 50 2.01 -11.93 -3.21
C ILE A 50 1.02 -12.52 -2.20
N ALA A 51 0.60 -11.74 -1.20
CA ALA A 51 -0.29 -12.22 -0.15
C ALA A 51 -1.69 -12.57 -0.70
N GLU A 52 -2.20 -11.81 -1.65
CA GLU A 52 -3.46 -12.09 -2.35
C GLU A 52 -3.33 -13.36 -3.20
N SER A 53 -2.34 -13.44 -4.09
CA SER A 53 -2.14 -14.56 -5.01
C SER A 53 -1.97 -15.92 -4.33
N GLU A 54 -1.37 -15.92 -3.15
CA GLU A 54 -1.09 -17.14 -2.36
C GLU A 54 -2.14 -17.41 -1.27
N ASP A 55 -3.27 -16.69 -1.26
CA ASP A 55 -4.32 -16.78 -0.24
C ASP A 55 -3.81 -16.61 1.21
N LEU A 56 -2.73 -15.83 1.41
CA LEU A 56 -2.05 -15.76 2.70
C LEU A 56 -2.90 -15.09 3.77
N PHE A 57 -3.73 -14.14 3.41
CA PHE A 57 -4.68 -13.52 4.33
C PHE A 57 -5.68 -14.55 4.87
N LYS A 58 -6.26 -15.36 3.99
CA LYS A 58 -7.19 -16.44 4.35
C LYS A 58 -6.50 -17.53 5.17
N LYS A 59 -5.29 -17.95 4.78
CA LYS A 59 -4.45 -18.91 5.51
C LYS A 59 -4.11 -18.43 6.92
N ALA A 60 -4.03 -17.12 7.12
CA ALA A 60 -3.82 -16.48 8.43
C ALA A 60 -5.12 -16.32 9.25
N GLY A 61 -6.26 -16.78 8.76
CA GLY A 61 -7.57 -16.66 9.39
C GLY A 61 -8.25 -15.30 9.15
N GLY A 62 -7.77 -14.49 8.20
CA GLY A 62 -8.36 -13.21 7.82
C GLY A 62 -9.38 -13.35 6.71
N ASN A 63 -10.36 -12.46 6.71
CA ASN A 63 -11.28 -12.21 5.60
C ASN A 63 -10.90 -10.87 4.99
N VAL A 64 -10.17 -10.87 3.85
CA VAL A 64 -9.62 -9.66 3.25
C VAL A 64 -10.13 -9.50 1.82
N ALA A 65 -10.73 -8.34 1.53
CA ALA A 65 -11.06 -7.91 0.18
C ALA A 65 -9.98 -6.93 -0.31
N VAL A 66 -9.41 -7.20 -1.48
CA VAL A 66 -8.31 -6.42 -2.05
C VAL A 66 -8.82 -5.45 -3.11
N HIS A 67 -8.31 -4.23 -3.08
CA HIS A 67 -8.66 -3.14 -3.99
C HIS A 67 -7.42 -2.44 -4.52
N THR A 68 -7.40 -2.10 -5.80
CA THR A 68 -6.29 -1.38 -6.42
C THR A 68 -6.64 0.09 -6.66
N PHE A 69 -5.63 0.95 -6.57
CA PHE A 69 -5.75 2.41 -6.69
C PHE A 69 -4.67 2.99 -7.61
N ASP A 70 -4.92 4.18 -8.16
CA ASP A 70 -3.97 4.88 -9.02
C ASP A 70 -2.81 5.54 -8.24
N SER A 71 -3.02 5.87 -6.95
CA SER A 71 -2.03 6.57 -6.13
C SER A 71 -2.30 6.43 -4.63
N GLY A 72 -1.27 6.69 -3.81
CA GLY A 72 -1.43 6.75 -2.36
C GLY A 72 -2.39 7.86 -1.89
N LYS A 73 -2.58 8.93 -2.67
CA LYS A 73 -3.59 9.96 -2.39
C LYS A 73 -5.00 9.39 -2.49
N THR A 74 -5.32 8.66 -3.57
CA THR A 74 -6.66 8.06 -3.75
C THR A 74 -6.91 6.95 -2.74
N THR A 75 -5.89 6.16 -2.38
CA THR A 75 -5.97 5.17 -1.30
C THR A 75 -6.27 5.85 0.04
N ARG A 76 -5.52 6.90 0.41
CA ARG A 76 -5.77 7.68 1.64
C ARG A 76 -7.20 8.22 1.69
N ASP A 77 -7.68 8.80 0.60
CA ASP A 77 -9.02 9.39 0.55
C ASP A 77 -10.11 8.30 0.71
N ALA A 78 -9.87 7.10 0.17
CA ALA A 78 -10.73 5.93 0.39
C ALA A 78 -10.67 5.43 1.85
N MET A 79 -9.51 5.47 2.50
CA MET A 79 -9.36 5.13 3.92
C MET A 79 -10.09 6.13 4.81
N ILE A 80 -9.92 7.44 4.59
CA ILE A 80 -10.60 8.49 5.37
C ILE A 80 -12.12 8.39 5.21
N SER A 81 -12.62 8.00 4.04
CA SER A 81 -14.07 7.79 3.82
C SER A 81 -14.60 6.46 4.38
N GLY A 82 -13.76 5.63 4.99
CA GLY A 82 -14.14 4.33 5.55
C GLY A 82 -14.39 3.22 4.51
N ARG A 83 -14.04 3.43 3.25
CA ARG A 83 -14.15 2.38 2.19
C ARG A 83 -13.00 1.38 2.23
N ILE A 84 -11.86 1.78 2.74
CA ILE A 84 -10.65 0.98 2.91
C ILE A 84 -10.22 1.04 4.36
N ASP A 85 -9.94 -0.11 4.94
CA ASP A 85 -9.52 -0.24 6.34
C ASP A 85 -8.00 -0.15 6.47
N ILE A 86 -7.27 -0.80 5.57
CA ILE A 86 -5.80 -0.84 5.53
C ILE A 86 -5.31 -0.46 4.14
N GLY A 87 -4.26 0.34 4.05
CA GLY A 87 -3.71 0.77 2.77
C GLY A 87 -2.19 0.88 2.77
N VAL A 88 -1.57 0.56 1.62
CA VAL A 88 -0.18 0.88 1.36
C VAL A 88 -0.12 2.28 0.77
N ILE A 89 0.50 3.22 1.46
CA ILE A 89 0.61 4.62 1.02
C ILE A 89 2.00 5.20 1.32
N GLY A 90 2.44 6.15 0.51
CA GLY A 90 3.67 6.89 0.79
C GLY A 90 3.53 7.83 1.99
N SER A 91 4.65 8.35 2.46
CA SER A 91 4.73 9.20 3.65
C SER A 91 3.85 10.44 3.56
N THR A 92 3.87 11.19 2.46
CA THR A 92 3.07 12.43 2.30
C THR A 92 1.56 12.20 2.46
N PRO A 93 0.92 11.25 1.73
CA PRO A 93 -0.48 10.92 1.99
C PRO A 93 -0.73 10.46 3.43
N PHE A 94 0.19 9.68 4.02
CA PHE A 94 0.07 9.23 5.40
C PHE A 94 0.06 10.39 6.38
N VAL A 95 1.06 11.30 6.32
CA VAL A 95 1.15 12.47 7.20
C VAL A 95 -0.12 13.33 7.15
N ILE A 96 -0.68 13.53 5.95
CA ILE A 96 -1.94 14.28 5.78
C ILE A 96 -3.11 13.58 6.48
N GLY A 97 -3.22 12.26 6.38
CA GLY A 97 -4.27 11.47 7.04
C GLY A 97 -4.09 11.39 8.55
N ALA A 98 -2.84 11.24 9.02
CA ALA A 98 -2.48 11.24 10.44
C ALA A 98 -2.76 12.59 11.12
N ALA A 99 -2.48 13.70 10.41
CA ALA A 99 -2.76 15.05 10.91
C ALA A 99 -4.27 15.33 11.07
N LYS A 100 -5.12 14.65 10.31
CA LYS A 100 -6.59 14.70 10.47
C LYS A 100 -7.10 13.82 11.62
N GLY A 101 -6.24 12.99 12.21
CA GLY A 101 -6.64 12.07 13.25
C GLY A 101 -7.29 10.78 12.75
N GLU A 102 -7.24 10.50 11.45
CA GLU A 102 -7.98 9.40 10.81
C GLU A 102 -7.14 8.14 10.62
N LEU A 103 -5.81 8.31 10.41
CA LEU A 103 -4.92 7.22 10.07
C LEU A 103 -3.82 7.00 11.12
N GLU A 104 -3.46 5.74 11.30
CA GLU A 104 -2.27 5.30 12.02
C GLU A 104 -1.42 4.36 11.16
N ALA A 105 -0.11 4.29 11.41
CA ALA A 105 0.78 3.31 10.82
C ALA A 105 0.76 2.04 11.66
N ILE A 106 0.54 0.89 11.05
CA ILE A 106 0.60 -0.43 11.70
C ILE A 106 1.85 -1.22 11.32
N GLY A 107 2.67 -0.69 10.43
CA GLY A 107 3.95 -1.21 9.96
C GLY A 107 4.47 -0.42 8.77
N LEU A 108 5.64 -0.81 8.27
CA LEU A 108 6.15 -0.36 6.99
C LEU A 108 5.94 -1.44 5.92
N ALA A 109 5.65 -1.04 4.69
CA ALA A 109 5.68 -1.94 3.56
C ALA A 109 7.11 -2.11 3.05
N LEU A 110 7.83 -1.01 2.89
CA LEU A 110 9.21 -0.97 2.38
C LEU A 110 9.81 0.44 2.53
N TYR A 111 11.11 0.56 2.35
CA TYR A 111 11.76 1.83 2.01
C TYR A 111 11.84 1.96 0.48
N GLY A 112 11.18 2.97 -0.07
CA GLY A 112 10.85 3.07 -1.49
C GLY A 112 11.80 3.94 -2.32
N ALA A 113 12.82 4.57 -1.73
CA ALA A 113 13.63 5.56 -2.43
C ALA A 113 14.25 5.05 -3.74
N LYS A 114 14.80 3.83 -3.75
CA LYS A 114 15.35 3.18 -4.95
C LYS A 114 14.30 2.79 -5.98
N THR A 115 13.03 2.72 -5.58
CA THR A 115 11.91 2.39 -6.50
C THR A 115 11.34 3.62 -7.20
N LEU A 116 11.90 4.80 -6.92
CA LEU A 116 11.52 6.07 -7.52
C LEU A 116 12.66 6.59 -8.37
N ALA A 117 12.33 7.18 -9.51
CA ALA A 117 13.33 7.75 -10.39
C ALA A 117 12.81 8.95 -11.17
N VAL A 118 13.76 9.84 -11.51
CA VAL A 118 13.60 10.82 -12.60
C VAL A 118 14.14 10.17 -13.86
N VAL A 119 13.28 10.00 -14.86
CA VAL A 119 13.60 9.40 -16.15
C VAL A 119 13.50 10.47 -17.22
N VAL A 120 14.47 10.52 -18.13
CA VAL A 120 14.48 11.43 -19.27
C VAL A 120 14.40 10.63 -20.57
N GLY A 121 13.85 11.23 -21.63
CA GLY A 121 13.80 10.57 -22.93
C GLY A 121 15.19 10.18 -23.42
N ALA A 122 15.33 8.98 -23.98
CA ALA A 122 16.63 8.42 -24.39
C ALA A 122 17.43 9.35 -25.35
N LYS A 123 16.73 10.14 -26.15
CA LYS A 123 17.33 11.08 -27.14
C LYS A 123 17.24 12.53 -26.66
N SER A 124 16.88 12.82 -25.42
CA SER A 124 16.66 14.19 -24.91
C SER A 124 17.93 15.03 -24.77
N GLY A 125 19.10 14.39 -24.69
CA GLY A 125 20.36 15.06 -24.35
C GLY A 125 20.47 15.56 -22.90
N ILE A 126 19.46 15.29 -22.05
CA ILE A 126 19.42 15.67 -20.65
C ILE A 126 20.28 14.70 -19.84
N ASN A 127 21.31 15.22 -19.15
CA ASN A 127 22.25 14.41 -18.37
C ASN A 127 22.33 14.80 -16.90
N THR A 128 21.62 15.85 -16.48
CA THR A 128 21.57 16.32 -15.09
C THR A 128 20.17 16.80 -14.74
N VAL A 129 19.80 16.79 -13.45
CA VAL A 129 18.52 17.35 -12.98
C VAL A 129 18.39 18.83 -13.35
N LYS A 130 19.49 19.58 -13.34
CA LYS A 130 19.51 20.99 -13.77
C LYS A 130 19.11 21.15 -15.26
N GLY A 131 19.35 20.13 -16.09
CA GLY A 131 18.94 20.12 -17.51
C GLY A 131 17.43 19.99 -17.72
N LEU A 132 16.64 19.80 -16.66
CA LEU A 132 15.17 19.82 -16.72
C LEU A 132 14.60 21.24 -16.84
N LYS A 133 15.42 22.31 -16.70
CA LYS A 133 14.94 23.68 -16.83
C LYS A 133 14.26 23.91 -18.19
N GLY A 134 13.02 24.42 -18.15
CA GLY A 134 12.17 24.67 -19.32
C GLY A 134 11.56 23.42 -19.96
N LYS A 135 11.81 22.21 -19.41
CA LYS A 135 11.33 20.94 -19.96
C LYS A 135 9.94 20.55 -19.42
N LYS A 136 9.22 19.78 -20.21
CA LYS A 136 7.94 19.17 -19.80
C LYS A 136 8.23 17.94 -18.95
N VAL A 137 7.92 18.01 -17.67
CA VAL A 137 8.17 16.90 -16.73
C VAL A 137 6.84 16.33 -16.23
N GLY A 138 6.57 15.06 -16.56
CA GLY A 138 5.41 14.33 -16.07
C GLY A 138 5.57 14.00 -14.60
N SER A 139 4.54 14.27 -13.80
CA SER A 139 4.43 13.85 -12.41
C SER A 139 2.96 13.62 -12.05
N GLN A 140 2.71 12.89 -10.98
CA GLN A 140 1.35 12.67 -10.47
C GLN A 140 1.12 13.51 -9.20
N PRO A 141 0.46 14.68 -9.30
CA PRO A 141 0.33 15.62 -8.19
C PRO A 141 -0.33 15.03 -6.94
N GLY A 142 0.25 15.35 -5.78
CA GLY A 142 -0.23 14.89 -4.47
C GLY A 142 0.21 13.48 -4.10
N SER A 143 1.01 12.81 -4.92
CA SER A 143 1.73 11.60 -4.54
C SER A 143 2.98 11.94 -3.71
N ALA A 144 3.49 10.97 -2.97
CA ALA A 144 4.76 11.13 -2.27
C ALA A 144 5.94 11.28 -3.25
N THR A 145 5.88 10.60 -4.41
CA THR A 145 6.85 10.75 -5.50
C THR A 145 6.95 12.19 -5.99
N ASP A 146 5.80 12.83 -6.26
CA ASP A 146 5.72 14.23 -6.66
C ASP A 146 6.27 15.18 -5.57
N ALA A 147 5.88 14.93 -4.30
CA ALA A 147 6.32 15.75 -3.18
C ALA A 147 7.86 15.76 -3.02
N VAL A 148 8.51 14.61 -3.08
CA VAL A 148 9.97 14.50 -2.98
C VAL A 148 10.65 15.13 -4.21
N PHE A 149 10.12 14.89 -5.40
CA PHE A 149 10.66 15.51 -6.62
C PHE A 149 10.68 17.05 -6.52
N LEU A 150 9.54 17.63 -6.15
CA LEU A 150 9.39 19.10 -6.09
C LEU A 150 10.11 19.73 -4.89
N ASN A 151 10.11 19.06 -3.72
CA ASN A 151 10.61 19.66 -2.50
C ASN A 151 12.07 19.32 -2.17
N LYS A 152 12.64 18.27 -2.78
CA LYS A 152 14.02 17.84 -2.48
C LYS A 152 14.90 17.76 -3.72
N ILE A 153 14.44 17.10 -4.80
CA ILE A 153 15.29 16.87 -5.99
C ILE A 153 15.51 18.15 -6.78
N LEU A 154 14.45 18.87 -7.13
CA LEU A 154 14.59 20.14 -7.85
C LEU A 154 15.41 21.18 -7.06
N PRO A 155 15.15 21.44 -5.76
CA PRO A 155 15.93 22.42 -4.98
C PRO A 155 17.40 22.06 -4.87
N LYS A 156 17.76 20.77 -4.72
CA LYS A 156 19.17 20.33 -4.68
C LYS A 156 19.90 20.61 -5.99
N ALA A 157 19.16 20.70 -7.12
CA ALA A 157 19.69 21.10 -8.42
C ALA A 157 19.62 22.61 -8.68
N GLY A 158 19.17 23.41 -7.71
CA GLY A 158 18.97 24.86 -7.84
C GLY A 158 17.76 25.21 -8.71
N LEU A 159 16.77 24.34 -8.80
CA LEU A 159 15.53 24.55 -9.53
C LEU A 159 14.33 24.61 -8.59
N THR A 160 13.27 25.24 -9.07
CA THR A 160 11.94 25.24 -8.47
C THR A 160 10.93 24.62 -9.43
N LYS A 161 9.70 24.40 -8.97
CA LYS A 161 8.61 23.94 -9.86
C LYS A 161 8.33 24.91 -11.01
N ASP A 162 8.63 26.21 -10.85
CA ASP A 162 8.38 27.24 -11.85
C ASP A 162 9.46 27.27 -12.94
N ASP A 163 10.60 26.59 -12.72
CA ASP A 163 11.65 26.40 -13.71
C ASP A 163 11.38 25.28 -14.72
N ILE A 164 10.32 24.48 -14.51
CA ILE A 164 9.91 23.36 -15.38
C ILE A 164 8.46 23.52 -15.82
N GLN A 165 8.06 22.82 -16.88
CA GLN A 165 6.67 22.68 -17.28
C GLN A 165 6.12 21.40 -16.64
N LEU A 166 5.53 21.49 -15.44
CA LEU A 166 4.99 20.32 -14.74
C LEU A 166 3.69 19.87 -15.43
N VAL A 167 3.67 18.62 -15.89
CA VAL A 167 2.54 17.99 -16.56
C VAL A 167 1.92 16.93 -15.65
N ASN A 168 0.62 17.03 -15.39
CA ASN A 168 -0.10 15.99 -14.61
C ASN A 168 -0.27 14.73 -15.45
N VAL A 169 0.48 13.68 -15.12
CA VAL A 169 0.44 12.38 -15.79
C VAL A 169 0.33 11.29 -14.72
N ARG A 170 -0.61 10.35 -14.90
CA ARG A 170 -0.70 9.16 -14.05
C ARG A 170 0.52 8.27 -14.26
N PHE A 171 0.97 7.56 -13.23
CA PHE A 171 2.16 6.70 -13.30
C PHE A 171 2.11 5.73 -14.48
N GLN A 172 0.99 5.05 -14.70
CA GLN A 172 0.82 4.09 -15.79
C GLN A 172 0.95 4.70 -17.19
N ASN A 173 0.84 6.01 -17.32
CA ASN A 173 0.94 6.72 -18.60
C ASN A 173 2.30 7.37 -18.81
N HIS A 174 3.24 7.30 -17.85
CA HIS A 174 4.53 7.97 -17.95
C HIS A 174 5.33 7.50 -19.15
N VAL A 175 5.43 6.19 -19.37
CA VAL A 175 6.22 5.62 -20.49
C VAL A 175 5.63 6.00 -21.83
N SER A 176 4.31 5.90 -22.01
CA SER A 176 3.65 6.28 -23.26
C SER A 176 3.73 7.78 -23.54
N ALA A 177 3.61 8.62 -22.49
CA ALA A 177 3.77 10.07 -22.62
C ALA A 177 5.21 10.45 -23.00
N LEU A 178 6.22 9.76 -22.46
CA LEU A 178 7.62 9.93 -22.82
C LEU A 178 7.89 9.49 -24.27
N ALA A 179 7.39 8.31 -24.66
CA ALA A 179 7.56 7.76 -25.98
C ALA A 179 6.93 8.62 -27.09
N SER A 180 5.77 9.23 -26.81
CA SER A 180 5.08 10.14 -27.73
C SER A 180 5.71 11.55 -27.80
N GLY A 181 6.65 11.89 -26.91
CA GLY A 181 7.20 13.24 -26.77
C GLY A 181 6.24 14.25 -26.15
N SER A 182 5.14 13.81 -25.55
CA SER A 182 4.21 14.67 -24.79
C SER A 182 4.87 15.24 -23.54
N ILE A 183 5.87 14.53 -23.00
CA ILE A 183 6.76 14.95 -21.92
C ILE A 183 8.23 14.66 -22.31
N ASP A 184 9.16 15.45 -21.79
CA ASP A 184 10.61 15.27 -21.98
C ASP A 184 11.22 14.35 -20.92
N ALA A 185 10.58 14.29 -19.73
CA ALA A 185 11.00 13.53 -18.57
C ALA A 185 9.80 13.17 -17.71
N PHE A 186 9.97 12.25 -16.77
CA PHE A 186 9.00 12.02 -15.70
C PHE A 186 9.65 11.71 -14.35
N ALA A 187 8.96 12.07 -13.27
CA ALA A 187 9.23 11.65 -11.91
C ALA A 187 8.26 10.50 -11.57
N GLY A 188 8.76 9.27 -11.53
CA GLY A 188 7.92 8.08 -11.50
C GLY A 188 8.35 7.03 -10.50
N VAL A 189 7.53 5.99 -10.42
CA VAL A 189 7.68 4.82 -9.52
C VAL A 189 7.77 3.55 -10.36
N GLU A 190 8.50 2.56 -9.88
CA GLU A 190 8.58 1.24 -10.53
C GLU A 190 7.19 0.57 -10.68
N PRO A 191 6.93 -0.12 -11.81
CA PRO A 191 7.88 -0.61 -12.82
C PRO A 191 8.21 0.38 -13.96
N PHE A 192 7.61 1.56 -14.04
CA PHE A 192 7.67 2.45 -15.20
C PHE A 192 9.07 2.96 -15.55
N PRO A 193 9.95 3.31 -14.58
CA PRO A 193 11.37 3.57 -14.87
C PRO A 193 12.07 2.40 -15.54
N SER A 194 11.92 1.18 -15.00
CA SER A 194 12.53 -0.03 -15.58
C SER A 194 11.98 -0.38 -16.96
N VAL A 195 10.68 -0.19 -17.20
CA VAL A 195 10.09 -0.33 -18.55
C VAL A 195 10.76 0.65 -19.52
N ALA A 196 10.87 1.94 -19.14
CA ALA A 196 11.47 2.95 -20.01
C ALA A 196 12.94 2.63 -20.36
N GLU A 197 13.71 2.09 -19.40
CA GLU A 197 15.11 1.71 -19.62
C GLU A 197 15.24 0.47 -20.52
N ILE A 198 14.53 -0.62 -20.22
CA ILE A 198 14.61 -1.89 -20.93
C ILE A 198 14.10 -1.75 -22.37
N GLU A 199 13.03 -0.99 -22.57
CA GLU A 199 12.50 -0.67 -23.91
C GLU A 199 13.31 0.43 -24.63
N LYS A 200 14.38 0.97 -24.02
CA LYS A 200 15.23 2.02 -24.57
C LYS A 200 14.49 3.30 -24.95
N LEU A 201 13.37 3.58 -24.30
CA LEU A 201 12.56 4.79 -24.47
C LEU A 201 13.07 5.92 -23.59
N GLY A 202 13.66 5.60 -22.46
CA GLY A 202 14.17 6.54 -21.48
C GLY A 202 15.48 6.09 -20.84
N LYS A 203 16.06 7.01 -20.09
CA LYS A 203 17.26 6.79 -19.28
C LYS A 203 16.97 7.30 -17.88
N VAL A 204 17.26 6.51 -16.85
CA VAL A 204 17.23 6.96 -15.47
C VAL A 204 18.31 8.02 -15.26
N LEU A 205 17.89 9.20 -14.90
CA LEU A 205 18.77 10.33 -14.61
C LEU A 205 19.30 10.26 -13.18
N THR A 206 18.42 9.95 -12.25
CA THR A 206 18.72 9.67 -10.83
C THR A 206 17.58 8.91 -10.21
N ASP A 207 17.85 8.04 -9.24
CA ASP A 207 16.84 7.56 -8.30
C ASP A 207 16.73 8.52 -7.11
N TYR A 208 15.88 8.19 -6.14
CA TYR A 208 15.61 9.08 -5.02
C TYR A 208 16.47 8.80 -3.79
N SER A 209 17.34 7.79 -3.80
CA SER A 209 18.06 7.33 -2.60
C SER A 209 19.04 8.37 -2.04
N ASP A 210 19.59 9.25 -2.90
CA ASP A 210 20.45 10.35 -2.47
C ASP A 210 19.70 11.57 -1.91
N TYR A 211 18.35 11.53 -1.95
CA TYR A 211 17.49 12.66 -1.60
C TYR A 211 16.52 12.36 -0.48
N ASP A 212 16.11 11.09 -0.36
CA ASP A 212 15.01 10.70 0.53
C ASP A 212 15.11 9.23 0.96
N LEU A 213 14.51 8.88 2.10
CA LEU A 213 14.32 7.48 2.53
C LEU A 213 13.06 6.87 1.91
N GLN A 214 12.07 7.70 1.66
CA GLN A 214 10.74 7.36 1.16
C GLN A 214 10.14 6.15 1.88
N PRO A 215 9.81 6.23 3.17
CA PRO A 215 9.10 5.15 3.86
C PRO A 215 7.71 5.00 3.27
N ILE A 216 7.37 3.78 2.88
CA ILE A 216 6.05 3.38 2.42
C ILE A 216 5.34 2.73 3.59
N ILE A 217 4.24 3.35 3.99
CA ILE A 217 3.53 3.04 5.22
C ILE A 217 2.43 2.01 4.93
N LEU A 218 2.39 0.97 5.74
CA LEU A 218 1.20 0.15 5.90
C LEU A 218 0.31 0.85 6.92
N ALA A 219 -0.61 1.65 6.40
CA ALA A 219 -1.49 2.49 7.20
C ALA A 219 -2.83 1.80 7.44
N ALA A 220 -3.46 2.08 8.57
CA ALA A 220 -4.81 1.66 8.88
C ALA A 220 -5.70 2.85 9.26
N ASN A 221 -6.99 2.73 8.96
CA ASN A 221 -8.01 3.60 9.54
C ASN A 221 -8.18 3.23 11.00
N MET A 222 -8.05 4.20 11.91
CA MET A 222 -8.07 3.95 13.35
C MET A 222 -9.37 3.28 13.82
N SER A 223 -10.52 3.71 13.29
CA SER A 223 -11.82 3.09 13.62
C SER A 223 -11.90 1.63 13.18
N ALA A 224 -11.25 1.25 12.07
CA ALA A 224 -11.19 -0.14 11.62
C ALA A 224 -10.34 -1.00 12.58
N VAL A 225 -9.20 -0.47 13.06
CA VAL A 225 -8.35 -1.17 14.04
C VAL A 225 -9.09 -1.40 15.36
N GLU A 226 -9.82 -0.39 15.85
CA GLU A 226 -10.60 -0.51 17.09
C GLU A 226 -11.73 -1.54 16.97
N LYS A 227 -12.47 -1.52 15.85
CA LYS A 227 -13.67 -2.35 15.65
C LYS A 227 -13.37 -3.79 15.24
N ASN A 228 -12.24 -4.03 14.55
CA ASN A 228 -11.88 -5.32 13.98
C ASN A 228 -10.41 -5.71 14.25
N LYS A 229 -10.00 -5.62 15.51
CA LYS A 229 -8.61 -5.88 15.91
C LYS A 229 -8.10 -7.25 15.45
N ASP A 230 -8.94 -8.30 15.59
CA ASP A 230 -8.54 -9.66 15.20
C ASP A 230 -8.38 -9.79 13.68
N GLY A 231 -9.22 -9.15 12.88
CA GLY A 231 -9.10 -9.10 11.43
C GLY A 231 -7.84 -8.36 10.97
N VAL A 232 -7.53 -7.24 11.61
CA VAL A 232 -6.30 -6.45 11.33
C VAL A 232 -5.04 -7.25 11.70
N VAL A 233 -5.05 -7.98 12.81
CA VAL A 233 -3.93 -8.85 13.21
C VAL A 233 -3.79 -10.05 12.26
N ALA A 234 -4.89 -10.67 11.83
CA ALA A 234 -4.87 -11.74 10.83
C ALA A 234 -4.36 -11.24 9.47
N PHE A 235 -4.79 -10.05 9.04
CA PHE A 235 -4.22 -9.37 7.86
C PHE A 235 -2.69 -9.22 7.99
N MET A 236 -2.21 -8.71 9.12
CA MET A 236 -0.78 -8.50 9.33
C MET A 236 0.02 -9.82 9.29
N ARG A 237 -0.53 -10.94 9.79
CA ARG A 237 0.12 -12.26 9.64
C ARG A 237 0.22 -12.68 8.17
N GLY A 238 -0.86 -12.51 7.39
CA GLY A 238 -0.84 -12.77 5.95
C GLY A 238 0.18 -11.90 5.23
N TRP A 239 0.27 -10.63 5.60
CA TRP A 239 1.28 -9.70 5.10
C TRP A 239 2.71 -10.18 5.40
N LEU A 240 3.01 -10.56 6.65
CA LEU A 240 4.32 -11.09 7.05
C LEU A 240 4.68 -12.39 6.33
N ALA A 241 3.71 -13.27 6.06
CA ALA A 241 3.92 -14.44 5.24
C ALA A 241 4.28 -14.07 3.79
N GLY A 242 3.67 -13.02 3.23
CA GLY A 242 4.04 -12.44 1.94
C GLY A 242 5.46 -11.87 1.92
N VAL A 243 5.86 -11.18 2.98
CA VAL A 243 7.25 -10.71 3.18
C VAL A 243 8.23 -11.87 3.14
N LYS A 244 7.92 -12.97 3.82
CA LYS A 244 8.76 -14.18 3.83
C LYS A 244 8.92 -14.78 2.44
N ILE A 245 7.83 -14.91 1.66
CA ILE A 245 7.92 -15.38 0.27
C ILE A 245 8.81 -14.45 -0.57
N TYR A 246 8.61 -13.14 -0.43
CA TYR A 246 9.42 -12.15 -1.14
C TYR A 246 10.91 -12.28 -0.83
N GLN A 247 11.28 -12.52 0.43
CA GLN A 247 12.68 -12.61 0.88
C GLN A 247 13.33 -13.95 0.53
N GLU A 248 12.61 -15.06 0.71
CA GLU A 248 13.16 -16.41 0.62
C GLU A 248 12.92 -17.12 -0.73
N LYS A 249 11.91 -16.67 -1.51
CA LYS A 249 11.46 -17.31 -2.75
C LYS A 249 11.32 -16.31 -3.89
N ARG A 250 12.44 -15.68 -4.24
CA ARG A 250 12.47 -14.56 -5.19
C ARG A 250 11.87 -14.90 -6.56
N ASP A 251 12.12 -16.10 -7.09
CA ASP A 251 11.58 -16.52 -8.39
C ASP A 251 10.05 -16.68 -8.32
N GLN A 252 9.51 -17.24 -7.22
CA GLN A 252 8.07 -17.33 -7.00
C GLN A 252 7.46 -15.92 -6.91
N ALA A 253 8.06 -15.02 -6.15
CA ALA A 253 7.62 -13.64 -6.03
C ALA A 253 7.62 -12.94 -7.41
N THR A 254 8.66 -13.14 -8.22
CA THR A 254 8.75 -12.59 -9.57
C THR A 254 7.61 -13.08 -10.46
N ALA A 255 7.36 -14.39 -10.48
CA ALA A 255 6.29 -14.97 -11.30
C ALA A 255 4.89 -14.45 -10.90
N ILE A 256 4.62 -14.34 -9.59
CA ILE A 256 3.35 -13.80 -9.06
C ILE A 256 3.18 -12.35 -9.49
N VAL A 257 4.18 -11.51 -9.27
CA VAL A 257 4.11 -10.07 -9.57
C VAL A 257 4.00 -9.84 -11.08
N LEU A 258 4.75 -10.60 -11.90
CA LEU A 258 4.63 -10.57 -13.35
C LEU A 258 3.21 -10.89 -13.81
N LYS A 259 2.64 -11.98 -13.27
CA LYS A 259 1.26 -12.37 -13.57
C LYS A 259 0.27 -11.28 -13.19
N HIS A 260 0.38 -10.71 -11.98
CA HIS A 260 -0.49 -9.64 -11.51
C HIS A 260 -0.47 -8.44 -12.48
N PHE A 261 0.71 -7.93 -12.84
CA PHE A 261 0.79 -6.81 -13.79
C PHE A 261 0.18 -7.13 -15.15
N LYS A 262 0.41 -8.34 -15.67
CA LYS A 262 -0.20 -8.78 -16.95
C LYS A 262 -1.71 -8.88 -16.87
N ASP A 263 -2.26 -9.42 -15.78
CA ASP A 263 -3.70 -9.51 -15.55
C ASP A 263 -4.35 -8.11 -15.45
N GLN A 264 -3.59 -7.11 -14.98
CA GLN A 264 -4.01 -5.71 -14.95
C GLN A 264 -3.79 -4.97 -16.29
N GLY A 265 -3.37 -5.68 -17.34
CA GLY A 265 -3.19 -5.12 -18.70
C GLY A 265 -1.88 -4.37 -18.92
N PHE A 266 -0.90 -4.50 -18.03
CA PHE A 266 0.43 -3.87 -18.22
C PHE A 266 1.32 -4.74 -19.12
N SER A 267 1.99 -4.09 -20.09
CA SER A 267 3.03 -4.71 -20.90
C SER A 267 4.35 -4.71 -20.13
N VAL A 268 4.60 -5.76 -19.34
CA VAL A 268 5.85 -5.92 -18.58
C VAL A 268 6.48 -7.29 -18.89
N THR A 269 7.80 -7.34 -18.83
CA THR A 269 8.59 -8.57 -19.03
C THR A 269 9.13 -9.08 -17.69
N ASP A 270 9.59 -10.33 -17.69
CA ASP A 270 10.27 -10.92 -16.55
C ASP A 270 11.49 -10.09 -16.11
N GLU A 271 12.25 -9.56 -17.08
CA GLU A 271 13.42 -8.71 -16.85
C GLU A 271 13.02 -7.40 -16.13
N VAL A 272 11.94 -6.74 -16.56
CA VAL A 272 11.40 -5.55 -15.91
C VAL A 272 11.06 -5.84 -14.46
N ILE A 273 10.34 -6.95 -14.20
CA ILE A 273 9.92 -7.30 -12.83
C ILE A 273 11.13 -7.65 -11.97
N LYS A 274 12.09 -8.41 -12.47
CA LYS A 274 13.34 -8.72 -11.74
C LYS A 274 14.10 -7.44 -11.36
N LEU A 275 14.24 -6.51 -12.32
CA LEU A 275 14.89 -5.22 -12.07
C LEU A 275 14.12 -4.40 -11.02
N MET A 276 12.81 -4.28 -11.16
CA MET A 276 11.95 -3.62 -10.17
C MET A 276 12.12 -4.24 -8.77
N LEU A 277 12.01 -5.57 -8.65
CA LEU A 277 12.09 -6.26 -7.36
C LEU A 277 13.49 -6.13 -6.70
N SER A 278 14.56 -5.99 -7.49
CA SER A 278 15.91 -5.78 -6.95
C SER A 278 16.08 -4.44 -6.22
N LYS A 279 15.19 -3.48 -6.49
CA LYS A 279 15.22 -2.12 -5.91
C LYS A 279 14.37 -2.00 -4.63
N ILE A 280 13.61 -3.04 -4.25
CA ILE A 280 12.70 -3.03 -3.11
C ILE A 280 13.42 -3.51 -1.85
N ASP A 281 13.43 -2.68 -0.81
CA ASP A 281 13.92 -3.02 0.54
C ASP A 281 12.73 -3.16 1.50
N VAL A 282 12.35 -4.42 1.79
CA VAL A 282 11.19 -4.75 2.63
C VAL A 282 11.61 -4.87 4.08
N ASN A 283 11.11 -3.96 4.90
CA ASN A 283 11.25 -4.02 6.34
C ASN A 283 9.93 -3.58 7.00
N PRO A 284 9.18 -4.48 7.67
CA PRO A 284 7.92 -4.14 8.30
C PRO A 284 8.06 -3.35 9.61
N ASP A 285 9.26 -3.26 10.18
CA ASP A 285 9.49 -2.60 11.44
C ASP A 285 9.65 -1.08 11.31
N PHE A 286 9.22 -0.36 12.32
CA PHE A 286 9.50 1.07 12.43
C PHE A 286 10.97 1.28 12.77
N GLY A 287 11.77 1.71 11.81
CA GLY A 287 13.16 2.06 12.02
C GLY A 287 13.30 3.32 12.91
N PRO A 288 14.44 3.49 13.61
CA PRO A 288 14.64 4.59 14.55
C PRO A 288 14.52 5.99 13.90
N GLN A 289 14.79 6.10 12.62
CA GLN A 289 14.69 7.35 11.86
C GLN A 289 13.28 7.74 11.42
N LEU A 290 12.29 6.82 11.50
CA LEU A 290 10.95 7.04 10.94
C LEU A 290 10.24 8.23 11.56
N LYS A 291 10.23 8.34 12.91
CA LYS A 291 9.55 9.43 13.62
C LYS A 291 10.16 10.80 13.26
N ALA A 292 11.49 10.89 13.19
CA ALA A 292 12.18 12.11 12.78
C ALA A 292 11.83 12.48 11.32
N TYR A 293 11.89 11.50 10.42
CA TYR A 293 11.52 11.68 9.01
C TYR A 293 10.08 12.22 8.85
N LEU A 294 9.11 11.57 9.49
CA LEU A 294 7.70 11.99 9.42
C LEU A 294 7.48 13.38 10.05
N THR A 295 8.25 13.71 11.09
CA THR A 295 8.21 15.04 11.73
C THR A 295 8.68 16.13 10.76
N ASP A 296 9.78 15.91 10.04
CA ASP A 296 10.31 16.88 9.08
C ASP A 296 9.40 17.04 7.87
N GLU A 297 8.80 15.94 7.41
CA GLU A 297 7.80 16.00 6.34
C GLU A 297 6.54 16.76 6.80
N ALA A 298 6.07 16.52 8.03
CA ALA A 298 4.93 17.23 8.59
C ALA A 298 5.18 18.74 8.73
N LYS A 299 6.40 19.17 9.12
CA LYS A 299 6.78 20.60 9.13
C LYS A 299 6.65 21.20 7.73
N THR A 300 7.20 20.52 6.72
CA THR A 300 7.09 20.96 5.32
C THR A 300 5.63 21.11 4.88
N LEU A 301 4.77 20.15 5.24
CA LEU A 301 3.34 20.20 4.90
C LEU A 301 2.58 21.27 5.67
N LEU A 302 2.99 21.56 6.91
CA LEU A 302 2.44 22.65 7.71
C LEU A 302 2.77 24.02 7.11
N ASP A 303 4.05 24.25 6.73
CA ASP A 303 4.52 25.45 6.05
C ASP A 303 3.79 25.66 4.70
N GLN A 304 3.50 24.58 3.99
CA GLN A 304 2.71 24.58 2.76
C GLN A 304 1.20 24.70 3.00
N LYS A 305 0.74 24.80 4.24
CA LYS A 305 -0.69 24.85 4.64
C LYS A 305 -1.51 23.64 4.15
N LYS A 306 -0.85 22.48 3.97
CA LYS A 306 -1.50 21.22 3.58
C LYS A 306 -2.03 20.43 4.77
N ILE A 307 -1.52 20.71 5.97
CA ILE A 307 -2.04 20.24 7.26
C ILE A 307 -2.23 21.42 8.20
N ALA A 308 -3.16 21.31 9.15
CA ALA A 308 -3.46 22.37 10.10
C ALA A 308 -2.65 22.26 11.40
N ALA A 309 -2.17 21.08 11.75
CA ALA A 309 -1.41 20.79 12.96
C ALA A 309 -0.46 19.61 12.74
N MET A 310 0.57 19.52 13.61
CA MET A 310 1.47 18.38 13.68
C MET A 310 0.74 17.14 14.19
N PRO A 311 0.92 15.96 13.57
CA PRO A 311 0.40 14.71 14.13
C PRO A 311 1.07 14.36 15.47
N ASP A 312 0.31 13.73 16.36
CA ASP A 312 0.88 13.06 17.54
C ASP A 312 1.43 11.70 17.13
N TRP A 313 2.73 11.61 16.88
CA TRP A 313 3.36 10.39 16.40
C TRP A 313 3.29 9.22 17.39
N ASP A 314 3.21 9.47 18.70
CA ASP A 314 3.10 8.40 19.69
C ASP A 314 1.73 7.72 19.63
N ALA A 315 0.70 8.48 19.22
CA ALA A 315 -0.64 7.96 18.95
C ALA A 315 -0.83 7.45 17.50
N ARG A 316 0.09 7.73 16.58
CA ARG A 316 -0.05 7.41 15.14
C ARG A 316 0.90 6.32 14.65
N LEU A 317 1.88 5.89 15.45
CA LEU A 317 2.79 4.79 15.15
C LEU A 317 2.44 3.57 16.01
N ASN A 318 1.47 2.77 15.57
CA ASN A 318 0.93 1.64 16.32
C ASN A 318 1.72 0.34 16.02
N SER A 319 2.77 0.08 16.78
CA SER A 319 3.54 -1.17 16.67
C SER A 319 2.84 -2.40 17.27
N SER A 320 1.75 -2.22 18.02
CA SER A 320 1.07 -3.31 18.73
C SER A 320 0.46 -4.36 17.79
N VAL A 321 -0.02 -3.94 16.61
CA VAL A 321 -0.57 -4.84 15.58
C VAL A 321 0.51 -5.79 15.05
N LEU A 322 1.68 -5.25 14.72
CA LEU A 322 2.82 -6.03 14.24
C LEU A 322 3.33 -7.01 15.32
N ALA A 323 3.45 -6.53 16.57
CA ALA A 323 3.83 -7.36 17.71
C ALA A 323 2.82 -8.50 17.95
N ALA A 324 1.50 -8.22 17.92
CA ALA A 324 0.45 -9.23 18.08
C ALA A 324 0.42 -10.25 16.93
N ALA A 325 0.76 -9.83 15.71
CA ALA A 325 0.86 -10.73 14.58
C ALA A 325 2.02 -11.71 14.74
N ARG A 326 3.17 -11.27 15.25
CA ARG A 326 4.36 -12.11 15.50
C ARG A 326 4.23 -13.05 16.70
N ALA A 327 3.48 -12.68 17.73
CA ALA A 327 3.33 -13.49 18.95
C ALA A 327 2.54 -14.81 18.76
N LYS A 328 1.88 -15.00 17.62
CA LYS A 328 1.06 -16.18 17.30
C LYS A 328 1.57 -16.97 16.09
N VAL A 329 2.83 -16.76 15.71
CA VAL A 329 3.52 -17.55 14.64
C VAL A 329 4.28 -18.71 15.24
#